data_402489cc8b0f4440ba6bc972f8e7b5cf
#
_entry.id   402489cc8b0f4440ba6bc972f8e7b5cf
#
_cell.length_a   1.000
_cell.length_b   1.000
_cell.length_c   1.000
_cell.angle_alpha   90.00
_cell.angle_beta   90.00
_cell.angle_gamma   90.00
#
_symmetry.space_group_name_H-M   'P 1'
#
loop_
_entity.id
_entity.type
_entity.pdbx_description
1 polymer ?
#
loop_
_entity_poly.entity_id
_entity_poly.type
_entity_poly.pdbx_seq_one_letter_code
_entity_poly.pdbx_strand_id
1 'polypeptide(L)' 'MELTLFLENGKTLRFENVTNLEKESYVTSLITFNYVSASDGKKKRAIFDFNSLMGLSVDKEDFDVNSLF' A
#
# COMPACT_ATOMS: atom_id res chain seq x y z
N MET A 1 -8.36 0.83 -6.52
CA MET A 1 -8.72 0.28 -5.21
C MET A 1 -8.21 1.21 -4.10
N GLU A 2 -8.81 1.14 -2.96
CA GLU A 2 -8.40 1.90 -1.79
C GLU A 2 -7.51 1.03 -0.91
N LEU A 3 -6.42 1.59 -0.42
CA LEU A 3 -5.47 0.92 0.46
C LEU A 3 -5.38 1.67 1.77
N THR A 4 -5.49 0.96 2.89
CA THR A 4 -5.25 1.52 4.22
C THR A 4 -4.08 0.78 4.86
N LEU A 5 -3.10 1.53 5.33
CA LEU A 5 -1.94 1.00 6.05
C LEU A 5 -2.10 1.29 7.54
N PHE A 6 -1.86 0.28 8.36
CA PHE A 6 -1.92 0.40 9.82
C PHE A 6 -0.52 0.48 10.37
N LEU A 7 -0.20 1.60 11.03
CA LEU A 7 1.15 1.88 11.54
C LEU A 7 1.27 1.43 13.00
N GLU A 8 2.51 1.17 13.43
CA GLU A 8 2.80 0.74 14.80
C GLU A 8 2.37 1.75 15.87
N ASN A 9 2.34 3.03 15.52
CA ASN A 9 1.94 4.09 16.46
C ASN A 9 0.41 4.25 16.59
N GLY A 10 -0.36 3.35 15.99
CA GLY A 10 -1.82 3.39 16.02
C GLY A 10 -2.45 4.29 14.97
N LYS A 11 -1.66 4.97 14.16
CA LYS A 11 -2.15 5.80 13.07
C LYS A 11 -2.41 4.97 11.83
N THR A 12 -3.26 5.50 10.94
CA THR A 12 -3.53 4.88 9.64
C THR A 12 -3.21 5.85 8.53
N LEU A 13 -2.78 5.30 7.39
CA LEU A 13 -2.60 6.04 6.14
C LEU A 13 -3.53 5.44 5.10
N ARG A 14 -4.27 6.30 4.42
CA ARG A 14 -5.27 5.88 3.44
C ARG A 14 -4.92 6.44 2.07
N PHE A 15 -4.90 5.56 1.06
CA PHE A 15 -4.58 5.93 -0.32
C PHE A 15 -5.73 5.51 -1.23
N GLU A 16 -6.08 6.40 -2.17
CA GLU A 16 -7.16 6.15 -3.13
C GLU A 16 -6.59 5.92 -4.52
N ASN A 17 -7.35 5.24 -5.36
CA ASN A 17 -6.98 4.93 -6.74
C ASN A 17 -5.63 4.21 -6.83
N VAL A 18 -5.42 3.27 -5.93
CA VAL A 18 -4.19 2.49 -5.87
C VAL A 18 -4.17 1.47 -7.01
N THR A 19 -3.03 1.41 -7.69
CA THR A 19 -2.76 0.42 -8.74
C THR A 19 -1.36 -0.15 -8.53
N ASN A 20 -1.13 -1.34 -9.09
CA ASN A 20 0.19 -2.00 -9.06
C ASN A 20 0.74 -2.17 -7.64
N LEU A 21 -0.14 -2.57 -6.71
CA LEU A 21 0.30 -2.93 -5.36
C LEU A 21 1.04 -4.26 -5.43
N GLU A 22 2.34 -4.22 -5.14
CA GLU A 22 3.20 -5.39 -5.28
C GLU A 22 4.37 -5.33 -4.31
N LYS A 23 4.96 -6.50 -4.09
CA LYS A 23 6.17 -6.63 -3.29
C LYS A 23 7.39 -6.37 -4.18
N GLU A 24 8.39 -5.65 -3.65
CA GLU A 24 9.64 -5.43 -4.38
C GLU A 24 10.39 -6.76 -4.53
N SER A 25 10.91 -7.02 -5.74
CA SER A 25 11.58 -8.28 -6.04
C SER A 25 12.97 -8.42 -5.39
N TYR A 26 13.66 -7.30 -5.18
CA TYR A 26 15.01 -7.31 -4.62
C TYR A 26 15.05 -7.17 -3.11
N VAL A 27 14.08 -6.45 -2.55
CA VAL A 27 13.97 -6.25 -1.11
C VAL A 27 12.56 -6.68 -0.71
N THR A 28 12.44 -7.90 -0.21
CA THR A 28 11.15 -8.55 0.03
C THR A 28 10.32 -7.90 1.13
N SER A 29 10.94 -7.07 1.97
CA SER A 29 10.21 -6.31 2.99
C SER A 29 9.57 -5.02 2.48
N LEU A 30 9.82 -4.63 1.22
CA LEU A 30 9.25 -3.41 0.66
C LEU A 30 8.04 -3.71 -0.21
N ILE A 31 7.00 -2.90 -0.03
CA ILE A 31 5.85 -2.90 -0.94
C ILE A 31 5.82 -1.58 -1.69
N THR A 32 5.39 -1.64 -2.94
CA THR A 32 5.28 -0.46 -3.81
C THR A 32 3.90 -0.41 -4.42
N PHE A 33 3.43 0.79 -4.67
CA PHE A 33 2.16 0.99 -5.37
C PHE A 33 2.09 2.40 -5.94
N ASN A 34 1.20 2.57 -6.91
CA ASN A 34 0.88 3.88 -7.47
C ASN A 34 -0.44 4.36 -6.87
N TYR A 35 -0.58 5.65 -6.66
CA TYR A 35 -1.81 6.23 -6.15
C TYR A 35 -2.01 7.63 -6.72
N VAL A 36 -3.20 8.19 -6.52
CA VAL A 36 -3.50 9.57 -6.89
C VAL A 36 -3.61 10.39 -5.62
N SER A 37 -2.80 11.44 -5.52
CA SER A 37 -2.79 12.31 -4.35
C SER A 37 -4.11 13.07 -4.25
N ALA A 38 -4.73 13.05 -3.06
CA ALA A 38 -5.98 13.75 -2.82
C ALA A 38 -5.79 15.28 -2.82
N SER A 39 -4.59 15.77 -2.49
CA SER A 39 -4.33 17.19 -2.35
C SER A 39 -4.10 17.90 -3.69
N ASP A 40 -3.49 17.22 -4.69
CA ASP A 40 -3.14 17.86 -5.96
C ASP A 40 -3.57 17.07 -7.19
N GLY A 41 -4.20 15.90 -7.01
CA GLY A 41 -4.66 15.04 -8.10
C GLY A 41 -3.57 14.41 -8.93
N LYS A 42 -2.32 14.50 -8.51
CA LYS A 42 -1.19 13.93 -9.24
C LYS A 42 -1.01 12.45 -8.94
N LYS A 43 -0.55 11.72 -9.96
CA LYS A 43 -0.16 10.32 -9.79
C LYS A 43 1.19 10.26 -9.10
N LYS A 44 1.28 9.42 -8.08
CA LYS A 44 2.51 9.24 -7.30
C LYS A 44 2.79 7.76 -7.08
N ARG A 45 4.05 7.43 -6.83
CA ARG A 45 4.46 6.09 -6.45
C ARG A 45 4.95 6.12 -5.01
N ALA A 46 4.51 5.15 -4.22
CA ALA A 46 4.88 5.03 -2.82
C ALA A 46 5.66 3.73 -2.59
N ILE A 47 6.55 3.78 -1.61
CA ILE A 47 7.31 2.62 -1.13
C ILE A 47 7.19 2.61 0.39
N PHE A 48 6.83 1.45 0.95
CA PHE A 48 6.73 1.27 2.40
C PHE A 48 7.49 0.01 2.81
N ASP A 49 8.14 0.10 3.98
CA ASP A 49 8.73 -1.08 4.61
C ASP A 49 7.62 -1.85 5.34
N PHE A 50 7.35 -3.05 4.85
CA PHE A 50 6.30 -3.91 5.41
C PHE A 50 6.53 -4.22 6.89
N ASN A 51 7.79 -4.27 7.33
CA ASN A 51 8.14 -4.55 8.72
C ASN A 51 7.76 -3.40 9.66
N SER A 52 7.53 -2.20 9.14
CA SER A 52 7.09 -1.04 9.94
C SER A 52 5.57 -0.93 10.04
N LEU A 53 4.83 -1.83 9.40
CA LEU A 53 3.38 -1.84 9.39
C LEU A 53 2.84 -2.92 10.31
N MET A 54 1.73 -2.63 11.00
CA MET A 54 0.98 -3.64 11.75
C MET A 54 0.09 -4.46 10.83
N GLY A 55 -0.28 -3.90 9.68
CA GLY A 55 -1.11 -4.57 8.70
C GLY A 55 -1.57 -3.61 7.63
N LEU A 56 -2.40 -4.12 6.71
CA LEU A 56 -3.03 -3.31 5.68
C LEU A 56 -4.39 -3.89 5.32
N SER A 57 -5.24 -3.07 4.72
CA SER A 57 -6.50 -3.53 4.17
C SER A 57 -6.74 -2.92 2.80
N VAL A 58 -7.44 -3.66 1.95
CA VAL A 58 -7.85 -3.21 0.62
C VAL A 58 -9.35 -3.43 0.48
N ASP A 59 -9.99 -2.64 -0.38
CA ASP A 59 -11.43 -2.75 -0.62
C ASP A 59 -11.78 -3.65 -1.80
N LYS A 60 -10.79 -4.38 -2.34
CA LYS A 60 -10.97 -5.29 -3.47
C LYS A 60 -11.01 -6.73 -2.97
N GLU A 61 -12.19 -7.36 -3.01
CA GLU A 61 -12.39 -8.71 -2.45
C GLU A 61 -11.55 -9.80 -3.11
N ASP A 62 -11.29 -9.66 -4.42
CA ASP A 62 -10.53 -10.65 -5.17
C ASP A 62 -9.03 -10.38 -5.19
N PHE A 63 -8.56 -9.45 -4.35
CA PHE A 63 -7.14 -9.16 -4.25
C PHE A 63 -6.40 -10.35 -3.63
N ASP A 64 -5.37 -10.83 -4.31
CA ASP A 64 -4.55 -11.93 -3.83
C ASP A 64 -3.52 -11.42 -2.82
N VAL A 65 -3.83 -11.53 -1.54
CA VAL A 65 -2.93 -11.09 -0.46
C VAL A 65 -1.64 -11.89 -0.45
N ASN A 66 -1.63 -13.11 -1.00
CA ASN A 66 -0.42 -13.92 -1.05
C ASN A 66 0.63 -13.33 -1.99
N SER A 67 0.25 -12.43 -2.90
CA SER A 67 1.22 -11.76 -3.77
C SER A 67 2.15 -10.83 -3.00
N LEU A 68 1.81 -10.48 -1.74
CA LEU A 68 2.63 -9.60 -0.89
C LEU A 68 3.50 -10.38 0.11
N PHE A 69 3.37 -11.72 0.14
CA PHE A 69 4.09 -12.55 1.12
C PHE A 69 4.92 -13.67 0.46
#